data_7d8a620282a96165eb1ea530acb3a1fb
#
_entry.id   7d8a620282a96165eb1ea530acb3a1fb
#
_cell.length_a   1.000
_cell.length_b   1.000
_cell.length_c   1.000
_cell.angle_alpha   90.00
_cell.angle_beta   90.00
_cell.angle_gamma   90.00
#
_symmetry.space_group_name_H-M   'P 1'
#
loop_
_entity.id
_entity.type
_entity.pdbx_description
1 polymer ?
#
loop_
_entity_poly.entity_id
_entity_poly.type
_entity_poly.pdbx_seq_one_letter_code
_entity_poly.pdbx_strand_id
1 'polypeptide(L)'
;MDNTNSLPFVYTVTSSLTNVVGATGSSTLIMQADSRFELMGIMATGGATAASEDNIQYPNFFSVSIRDQTTGRDLMSGPVPQRVLAGNAFRQFLEKRGIIFEPQSNLLFTFTNLQALTCNITLALHGYKMIL
;
A
#
# COMPACT_ATOMS: atom_id res chain seq x y z
N MET A 1 20.81 18.39 5.96
CA MET A 1 19.95 18.28 4.80
C MET A 1 18.86 19.32 4.83
N ASP A 2 18.71 20.03 3.76
CA ASP A 2 17.70 21.07 3.66
C ASP A 2 16.33 20.45 3.36
N ASN A 3 15.36 20.69 4.24
CA ASN A 3 14.01 20.14 4.11
C ASN A 3 13.02 21.15 3.55
N THR A 4 13.49 22.29 3.05
CA THR A 4 12.58 23.34 2.59
C THR A 4 11.71 22.91 1.42
N ASN A 5 12.15 21.92 0.64
CA ASN A 5 11.41 21.41 -0.51
C ASN A 5 10.67 20.12 -0.23
N SER A 6 10.61 19.69 1.02
CA SER A 6 9.89 18.47 1.40
C SER A 6 8.48 18.83 1.83
N LEU A 7 7.50 18.14 1.26
CA LEU A 7 6.09 18.34 1.58
C LEU A 7 5.45 17.01 1.95
N PRO A 8 4.66 16.98 3.03
CA PRO A 8 3.87 15.79 3.32
C PRO A 8 2.94 15.46 2.15
N PHE A 9 2.83 14.21 1.81
CA PHE A 9 1.97 13.77 0.72
C PHE A 9 1.50 12.35 0.95
N VAL A 10 0.32 12.03 0.41
CA VAL A 10 -0.25 10.69 0.50
C VAL A 10 -0.67 10.25 -0.90
N TYR A 11 -0.12 9.12 -1.33
CA TYR A 11 -0.63 8.43 -2.51
C TYR A 11 -1.64 7.39 -2.06
N THR A 12 -2.72 7.24 -2.81
CA THR A 12 -3.74 6.22 -2.52
C THR A 12 -3.81 5.21 -3.64
N VAL A 13 -4.05 3.95 -3.27
CA VAL A 13 -4.23 2.84 -4.19
C VAL A 13 -5.47 2.09 -3.75
N THR A 14 -6.36 1.81 -4.69
CA THR A 14 -7.60 1.08 -4.41
C THR A 14 -7.69 -0.16 -5.27
N SER A 15 -8.36 -1.18 -4.75
CA SER A 15 -8.65 -2.39 -5.50
C SER A 15 -9.90 -3.05 -4.91
N SER A 16 -10.49 -3.95 -5.69
CA SER A 16 -11.64 -4.74 -5.23
C SER A 16 -11.42 -6.19 -5.67
N LEU A 17 -11.64 -7.10 -4.75
CA LEU A 17 -11.45 -8.54 -4.99
C LEU A 17 -12.78 -9.25 -4.89
N THR A 18 -13.01 -10.24 -5.77
CA THR A 18 -14.21 -11.05 -5.73
C THR A 18 -14.23 -11.96 -4.50
N ASN A 19 -15.41 -12.48 -4.18
CA ASN A 19 -15.67 -13.22 -2.93
C ASN A 19 -15.17 -14.66 -2.95
N VAL A 20 -13.98 -14.88 -3.48
CA VAL A 20 -13.37 -16.21 -3.56
C VAL A 20 -11.98 -16.13 -2.93
N VAL A 21 -11.69 -17.06 -2.02
CA VAL A 21 -10.35 -17.18 -1.47
C VAL A 21 -9.35 -17.45 -2.60
N GLY A 22 -8.29 -16.69 -2.65
CA GLY A 22 -7.30 -16.79 -3.71
C GLY A 22 -7.56 -15.91 -4.91
N ALA A 23 -8.71 -15.22 -4.97
CA ALA A 23 -8.96 -14.24 -6.03
C ALA A 23 -7.90 -13.15 -6.00
N THR A 24 -7.42 -12.77 -7.17
CA THR A 24 -6.35 -11.78 -7.29
C THR A 24 -6.83 -10.54 -8.03
N GLY A 25 -6.21 -9.43 -7.72
CA GLY A 25 -6.39 -8.18 -8.43
C GLY A 25 -5.11 -7.39 -8.40
N SER A 26 -4.97 -6.47 -9.32
CA SER A 26 -3.78 -5.64 -9.37
C SER A 26 -4.15 -4.19 -9.59
N SER A 27 -3.30 -3.30 -9.10
CA SER A 27 -3.40 -1.86 -9.32
C SER A 27 -2.02 -1.32 -9.55
N THR A 28 -1.94 -0.28 -10.37
CA THR A 28 -0.67 0.41 -10.60
C THR A 28 -0.77 1.82 -10.08
N LEU A 29 0.34 2.32 -9.58
CA LEU A 29 0.47 3.70 -9.13
C LEU A 29 1.69 4.29 -9.81
N ILE A 30 1.48 5.41 -10.50
CA ILE A 30 2.58 6.12 -11.15
C ILE A 30 2.85 7.37 -10.32
N MET A 31 4.07 7.50 -9.84
CA MET A 31 4.48 8.65 -9.06
C MET A 31 4.47 9.90 -9.93
N GLN A 32 4.16 11.04 -9.31
CA GLN A 32 4.12 12.30 -10.04
C GLN A 32 5.52 12.69 -10.53
N ALA A 33 5.55 13.42 -11.64
CA ALA A 33 6.82 13.73 -12.31
C ALA A 33 7.59 14.87 -11.67
N ASP A 34 6.96 15.63 -10.78
CA ASP A 34 7.53 16.85 -10.20
C ASP A 34 8.41 16.59 -8.98
N SER A 35 8.48 15.35 -8.52
CA SER A 35 9.11 15.09 -7.23
C SER A 35 9.55 13.64 -7.08
N ARG A 36 10.53 13.43 -6.23
CA ARG A 36 10.77 12.12 -5.62
C ARG A 36 9.80 11.94 -4.47
N PHE A 37 9.52 10.69 -4.13
CA PHE A 37 8.66 10.39 -2.99
C PHE A 37 9.41 9.50 -2.01
N GLU A 38 9.48 9.94 -0.77
CA GLU A 38 10.04 9.13 0.31
C GLU A 38 8.90 8.50 1.08
N LEU A 39 8.73 7.20 0.91
CA LEU A 39 7.69 6.44 1.59
C LEU A 39 8.10 6.18 3.04
N MET A 40 7.31 6.69 3.97
CA MET A 40 7.58 6.55 5.40
C MET A 40 6.70 5.49 6.05
N GLY A 41 5.53 5.24 5.51
CA GLY A 41 4.65 4.23 6.08
C GLY A 41 3.47 3.93 5.17
N ILE A 42 2.80 2.83 5.46
CA ILE A 42 1.63 2.39 4.71
C ILE A 42 0.51 2.12 5.70
N MET A 43 -0.67 2.67 5.40
CA MET A 43 -1.90 2.36 6.10
C MET A 43 -2.81 1.61 5.15
N ALA A 44 -3.59 0.69 5.68
CA ALA A 44 -4.48 -0.11 4.85
C ALA A 44 -5.84 -0.23 5.50
N THR A 45 -6.88 -0.09 4.69
CA THR A 45 -8.21 -0.58 5.04
C THR A 45 -8.59 -1.65 4.04
N GLY A 46 -9.23 -2.69 4.53
CA GLY A 46 -9.71 -3.75 3.65
C GLY A 46 -10.77 -4.52 4.39
N GLY A 47 -11.89 -4.76 3.74
CA GLY A 47 -12.97 -5.43 4.40
C GLY A 47 -14.06 -5.82 3.44
N ALA A 48 -14.97 -6.66 3.93
CA ALA A 48 -16.11 -7.10 3.17
C ALA A 48 -17.11 -5.94 3.01
N THR A 49 -17.71 -5.84 1.83
CA THR A 49 -18.71 -4.81 1.57
C THR A 49 -19.95 -4.95 2.46
N ALA A 50 -20.26 -6.15 2.87
CA ALA A 50 -21.48 -6.44 3.64
C ALA A 50 -21.24 -6.50 5.15
N ALA A 51 -20.00 -6.42 5.61
CA ALA A 51 -19.67 -6.51 7.01
C ALA A 51 -19.00 -5.22 7.46
N SER A 52 -19.33 -4.80 8.68
CA SER A 52 -18.64 -3.67 9.27
C SER A 52 -17.23 -4.07 9.64
N GLU A 53 -16.25 -3.29 9.20
CA GLU A 53 -14.87 -3.50 9.61
C GLU A 53 -14.69 -3.39 11.11
N ASP A 54 -15.55 -2.62 11.78
CA ASP A 54 -15.48 -2.41 13.21
C ASP A 54 -15.80 -3.66 14.01
N ASN A 55 -16.57 -4.57 13.41
CA ASN A 55 -16.96 -5.81 14.08
C ASN A 55 -15.96 -6.92 13.90
N ILE A 56 -14.94 -6.68 13.11
CA ILE A 56 -14.00 -7.73 12.77
C ILE A 56 -12.73 -7.49 13.56
N GLN A 57 -12.48 -8.39 14.47
CA GLN A 57 -11.28 -8.28 15.28
C GLN A 57 -10.09 -8.74 14.49
N TYR A 58 -9.68 -7.88 13.56
CA TYR A 58 -8.38 -7.94 12.93
C TYR A 58 -8.10 -9.17 12.08
N PRO A 59 -9.06 -9.73 11.33
CA PRO A 59 -8.67 -10.71 10.33
C PRO A 59 -7.88 -10.04 9.22
N ASN A 60 -7.06 -10.81 8.56
CA ASN A 60 -6.45 -10.36 7.33
C ASN A 60 -7.44 -10.63 6.20
N PHE A 61 -7.86 -9.59 5.51
CA PHE A 61 -8.75 -9.75 4.36
C PHE A 61 -7.97 -10.04 3.09
N PHE A 62 -6.75 -9.53 3.00
CA PHE A 62 -5.96 -9.69 1.79
C PHE A 62 -4.47 -9.75 2.12
N SER A 63 -3.72 -10.24 1.16
CA SER A 63 -2.28 -10.08 1.12
C SER A 63 -1.91 -9.21 -0.07
N VAL A 64 -0.75 -8.59 -0.02
CA VAL A 64 -0.29 -7.70 -1.08
C VAL A 64 1.19 -7.89 -1.32
N SER A 65 1.60 -7.80 -2.58
CA SER A 65 2.99 -7.64 -2.96
C SER A 65 3.13 -6.35 -3.77
N ILE A 66 4.25 -5.68 -3.60
CA ILE A 66 4.52 -4.39 -4.23
C ILE A 66 5.83 -4.50 -4.97
N ARG A 67 5.81 -4.13 -6.24
CA ARG A 67 6.99 -4.14 -7.09
C ARG A 67 7.16 -2.79 -7.76
N ASP A 68 8.37 -2.25 -7.66
CA ASP A 68 8.76 -1.07 -8.43
C ASP A 68 9.18 -1.55 -9.82
N GLN A 69 8.28 -1.40 -10.79
CA GLN A 69 8.53 -1.88 -12.15
C GLN A 69 9.57 -1.05 -12.88
N THR A 70 9.78 0.18 -12.47
CA THR A 70 10.77 1.05 -13.11
C THR A 70 12.18 0.57 -12.85
N THR A 71 12.46 0.13 -11.63
CA THR A 71 13.79 -0.37 -11.26
C THR A 71 13.86 -1.89 -11.23
N GLY A 72 12.73 -2.58 -11.33
CA GLY A 72 12.67 -4.02 -11.17
C GLY A 72 12.84 -4.49 -9.74
N ARG A 73 12.62 -3.63 -8.77
CA ARG A 73 12.84 -3.92 -7.35
C ARG A 73 11.54 -4.36 -6.69
N ASP A 74 11.57 -5.49 -6.02
CA ASP A 74 10.48 -5.91 -5.15
C ASP A 74 10.68 -5.30 -3.77
N LEU A 75 9.60 -4.79 -3.19
CA LEU A 75 9.65 -4.23 -1.84
C LEU A 75 9.53 -5.30 -0.77
N MET A 76 9.12 -6.50 -1.15
CA MET A 76 8.98 -7.64 -0.26
C MET A 76 9.27 -8.92 -1.02
N SER A 77 9.71 -9.96 -0.33
CA SER A 77 10.09 -11.22 -0.97
C SER A 77 8.88 -12.07 -1.41
N GLY A 78 7.69 -11.72 -0.97
CA GLY A 78 6.47 -12.40 -1.32
C GLY A 78 5.26 -11.65 -0.78
N PRO A 79 4.04 -12.12 -1.03
CA PRO A 79 2.85 -11.45 -0.54
C PRO A 79 2.86 -11.35 0.99
N VAL A 80 2.43 -10.21 1.49
CA VAL A 80 2.40 -9.91 2.92
C VAL A 80 0.95 -9.69 3.32
N PRO A 81 0.46 -10.35 4.38
CA PRO A 81 -0.89 -10.11 4.86
C PRO A 81 -1.09 -8.67 5.30
N GLN A 82 -2.31 -8.19 5.16
CA GLN A 82 -2.70 -6.82 5.46
C GLN A 82 -2.15 -6.32 6.79
N ARG A 83 -2.28 -7.09 7.84
CA ARG A 83 -1.88 -6.65 9.17
C ARG A 83 -0.37 -6.67 9.38
N VAL A 84 0.34 -7.50 8.64
CA VAL A 84 1.79 -7.51 8.71
C VAL A 84 2.36 -6.27 8.04
N LEU A 85 1.77 -5.87 6.91
CA LEU A 85 2.21 -4.69 6.17
C LEU A 85 1.86 -3.40 6.90
N ALA A 86 0.60 -3.23 7.24
CA ALA A 86 0.10 -1.97 7.78
C ALA A 86 -0.07 -1.99 9.29
N GLY A 87 0.05 -3.16 9.90
CA GLY A 87 -0.19 -3.31 11.32
C GLY A 87 -1.64 -3.08 11.68
N ASN A 88 -1.86 -2.66 12.90
CA ASN A 88 -3.17 -2.26 13.38
C ASN A 88 -3.14 -0.75 13.67
N ALA A 89 -4.15 -0.26 14.37
CA ALA A 89 -4.24 1.16 14.69
C ALA A 89 -3.04 1.68 15.49
N PHE A 90 -2.31 0.80 16.15
CA PHE A 90 -1.18 1.19 16.99
C PHE A 90 0.18 0.91 16.36
N ARG A 91 0.22 -0.01 15.40
CA ARG A 91 1.48 -0.44 14.81
C ARG A 91 1.34 -0.48 13.31
N GLN A 92 1.59 0.63 12.69
CA GLN A 92 1.64 0.73 11.25
C GLN A 92 3.05 0.38 10.77
N PHE A 93 3.15 -0.02 9.50
CA PHE A 93 4.45 -0.17 8.87
C PHE A 93 5.12 1.20 8.80
N LEU A 94 6.25 1.34 9.47
CA LEU A 94 7.01 2.59 9.50
C LEU A 94 8.48 2.28 9.23
N GLU A 95 9.07 3.05 8.34
CA GLU A 95 10.48 2.95 8.02
C GLU A 95 11.23 4.14 8.61
N LYS A 96 12.35 3.87 9.27
CA LYS A 96 13.19 4.93 9.82
C LYS A 96 13.78 5.81 8.73
N ARG A 97 14.15 5.19 7.61
CA ARG A 97 14.82 5.90 6.53
C ARG A 97 13.93 6.21 5.36
N GLY A 98 12.77 5.62 5.32
CA GLY A 98 11.91 5.73 4.17
C GLY A 98 12.48 5.01 2.94
N ILE A 99 11.63 4.80 1.98
CA ILE A 99 11.98 4.21 0.69
C ILE A 99 11.77 5.29 -0.35
N ILE A 100 12.81 5.58 -1.13
CA ILE A 100 12.76 6.67 -2.10
C ILE A 100 12.41 6.12 -3.48
N PHE A 101 11.39 6.72 -4.08
CA PHE A 101 10.98 6.43 -5.45
C PHE A 101 11.27 7.64 -6.31
N GLU A 102 11.86 7.40 -7.48
CA GLU A 102 12.14 8.46 -8.45
C GLU A 102 10.85 8.95 -9.10
N PRO A 103 10.88 10.17 -9.69
CA PRO A 103 9.71 10.68 -10.41
C PRO A 103 9.24 9.69 -11.47
N GLN A 104 7.93 9.59 -11.63
CA GLN A 104 7.29 8.69 -12.60
C GLN A 104 7.56 7.21 -12.39
N SER A 105 8.02 6.81 -11.22
CA SER A 105 8.14 5.39 -10.86
C SER A 105 6.78 4.71 -10.95
N ASN A 106 6.78 3.51 -11.48
CA ASN A 106 5.58 2.71 -11.69
C ASN A 106 5.58 1.58 -10.68
N LEU A 107 4.64 1.64 -9.73
CA LEU A 107 4.50 0.60 -8.70
C LEU A 107 3.34 -0.32 -9.05
N LEU A 108 3.59 -1.61 -9.05
CA LEU A 108 2.56 -2.63 -9.24
C LEU A 108 2.20 -3.23 -7.89
N PHE A 109 0.93 -3.16 -7.55
CA PHE A 109 0.36 -3.78 -6.36
C PHE A 109 -0.44 -5.00 -6.79
N THR A 110 -0.10 -6.16 -6.26
CA THR A 110 -0.84 -7.40 -6.52
C THR A 110 -1.49 -7.84 -5.21
N PHE A 111 -2.82 -7.94 -5.23
CA PHE A 111 -3.61 -8.30 -4.05
C PHE A 111 -4.16 -9.70 -4.21
N THR A 112 -4.25 -10.44 -3.12
CA THR A 112 -4.86 -11.76 -3.07
C THR A 112 -5.88 -11.78 -1.94
N ASN A 113 -7.09 -12.25 -2.24
CA ASN A 113 -8.16 -12.33 -1.25
C ASN A 113 -7.91 -13.52 -0.31
N LEU A 114 -7.93 -13.27 0.98
CA LEU A 114 -7.74 -14.31 2.01
C LEU A 114 -9.05 -14.77 2.62
N GLN A 115 -10.15 -14.11 2.32
CA GLN A 115 -11.48 -14.44 2.84
C GLN A 115 -12.44 -14.68 1.70
N ALA A 116 -13.45 -15.52 1.92
CA ALA A 116 -14.49 -15.77 0.93
C ALA A 116 -15.55 -14.65 0.93
N LEU A 117 -15.09 -13.42 0.88
CA LEU A 117 -15.93 -12.21 0.92
C LEU A 117 -15.39 -11.22 -0.10
N THR A 118 -16.29 -10.42 -0.69
CA THR A 118 -15.86 -9.31 -1.53
C THR A 118 -15.04 -8.34 -0.70
N CYS A 119 -13.83 -8.08 -1.14
CA CYS A 119 -12.88 -7.26 -0.38
C CYS A 119 -12.63 -5.96 -1.11
N ASN A 120 -12.93 -4.85 -0.47
CA ASN A 120 -12.58 -3.52 -0.96
C ASN A 120 -11.35 -3.04 -0.22
N ILE A 121 -10.34 -2.65 -0.98
CA ILE A 121 -9.02 -2.33 -0.44
C ILE A 121 -8.68 -0.89 -0.73
N THR A 122 -8.19 -0.18 0.26
CA THR A 122 -7.56 1.12 0.09
C THR A 122 -6.24 1.12 0.83
N LEU A 123 -5.17 1.41 0.12
CA LEU A 123 -3.85 1.64 0.72
C LEU A 123 -3.53 3.12 0.66
N ALA A 124 -2.97 3.64 1.73
CA ALA A 124 -2.45 4.99 1.78
C ALA A 124 -0.95 4.91 2.04
N LEU A 125 -0.18 5.39 1.06
CA LEU A 125 1.27 5.45 1.16
C LEU A 125 1.62 6.87 1.58
N HIS A 126 2.00 7.05 2.83
CA HIS A 126 2.29 8.39 3.33
C HIS A 126 3.78 8.61 3.46
N GLY A 127 4.18 9.82 3.22
CA GLY A 127 5.59 10.19 3.24
C GLY A 127 5.76 11.63 2.82
N TYR A 128 6.85 11.90 2.16
CA TYR A 128 7.23 13.24 1.76
C TYR A 128 7.56 13.31 0.29
N LYS A 129 7.03 14.32 -0.37
CA LYS A 129 7.49 14.69 -1.70
C LYS A 129 8.72 15.57 -1.57
N MET A 130 9.73 15.24 -2.33
CA MET A 130 10.93 16.08 -2.44
C MET A 130 10.89 16.70 -3.82
N ILE A 131 10.48 17.96 -3.86
CA ILE A 131 10.29 18.69 -5.12
C ILE A 131 11.64 18.89 -5.79
N LEU A 132 11.68 18.64 -7.09
CA LEU A 132 12.90 18.78 -7.89
C LEU A 132 13.11 20.22 -8.35
#